data_0626bb0d3211507b81f0f47555a5af34
#
_entry.id   0626bb0d3211507b81f0f47555a5af34
#
_cell.length_a   1.000
_cell.length_b   1.000
_cell.length_c   1.000
_cell.angle_alpha   90.00
_cell.angle_beta   90.00
_cell.angle_gamma   90.00
#
_symmetry.space_group_name_H-M   'P 1'
#
loop_
_entity.id
_entity.type
_entity.pdbx_description
1 polymer ?
#
loop_
_entity_poly.entity_id
_entity_poly.type
_entity_poly.pdbx_seq_one_letter_code
_entity_poly.pdbx_strand_id
1 'polypeptide(L)'
;MSYKEALEVRHVNKSYGKVRALVDVSFTVREGEYFCILGPTGAGKTTLLKIISGLLKPDKGKVIVFGEDVTNLPPEVRNISYMPQGYALFSHLTVYENVSYSQWIKGIKSDKPLEALRIVDLEHRKDNYPYELSGGQQQRVALARVLASGSKILLLDEPLSALDVVLNIELRRELRMMVKELKLTAIHVTHNTAEAMSIADRILVLRKGRVEQIGKAHEIYDIPSTIFTAGFISEINYIDGVIVGSGAGLFYIKTNIGTISILRERSHVREGNVIVVFRPSDIRVFKRATNDDNVFKATVKDVEFLGLITRLHLRIKTWDVIADVWTSTSESYRKNEKVYVVFPPEWGIVYQYPKEGLMLEVLGE
;
A
#
# COMPACT_ATOMS: atom_id res chain seq x y z
N MET A 1 -25.64 -9.98 3.00
CA MET A 1 -25.88 -8.73 3.76
C MET A 1 -25.45 -7.55 2.90
N SER A 2 -26.33 -6.58 2.65
CA SER A 2 -25.95 -5.33 1.94
C SER A 2 -25.08 -4.51 2.86
N TYR A 3 -23.83 -4.28 2.50
CA TYR A 3 -22.94 -3.40 3.23
C TYR A 3 -23.38 -1.95 2.98
N LYS A 4 -23.53 -1.18 4.06
CA LYS A 4 -23.83 0.25 3.97
C LYS A 4 -22.54 1.01 3.60
N GLU A 5 -22.62 1.87 2.60
CA GLU A 5 -21.48 2.69 2.18
C GLU A 5 -21.37 3.93 3.10
N ALA A 6 -20.17 4.13 3.66
CA ALA A 6 -19.85 5.31 4.44
C ALA A 6 -19.35 6.46 3.56
N LEU A 7 -18.55 6.12 2.55
CA LEU A 7 -18.01 7.09 1.60
C LEU A 7 -18.11 6.54 0.18
N GLU A 8 -18.52 7.39 -0.75
CA GLU A 8 -18.45 7.14 -2.17
C GLU A 8 -17.81 8.35 -2.90
N VAL A 9 -16.81 8.07 -3.71
CA VAL A 9 -16.13 9.03 -4.57
C VAL A 9 -16.48 8.65 -6.00
N ARG A 10 -17.09 9.59 -6.76
CA ARG A 10 -17.56 9.37 -8.13
C ARG A 10 -16.88 10.30 -9.11
N HIS A 11 -16.11 9.76 -10.05
CA HIS A 11 -15.52 10.47 -11.20
C HIS A 11 -14.78 11.75 -10.82
N VAL A 12 -14.06 11.75 -9.68
CA VAL A 12 -13.36 12.91 -9.16
C VAL A 12 -12.15 13.23 -10.03
N ASN A 13 -12.08 14.49 -10.46
CA ASN A 13 -10.98 15.05 -11.23
C ASN A 13 -10.46 16.29 -10.51
N LYS A 14 -9.14 16.51 -10.54
CA LYS A 14 -8.49 17.71 -10.03
C LYS A 14 -7.21 18.01 -10.78
N SER A 15 -7.07 19.29 -11.17
CA SER A 15 -5.86 19.78 -11.84
C SER A 15 -5.32 21.01 -11.12
N TYR A 16 -4.02 21.19 -11.16
CA TYR A 16 -3.30 22.38 -10.75
C TYR A 16 -2.52 22.92 -11.95
N GLY A 17 -3.07 23.91 -12.61
CA GLY A 17 -2.54 24.37 -13.89
C GLY A 17 -2.50 23.22 -14.92
N LYS A 18 -1.30 22.86 -15.37
CA LYS A 18 -1.10 21.75 -16.33
C LYS A 18 -1.01 20.36 -15.69
N VAL A 19 -0.85 20.28 -14.36
CA VAL A 19 -0.68 19.01 -13.65
C VAL A 19 -2.04 18.41 -13.30
N ARG A 20 -2.36 17.24 -13.83
CA ARG A 20 -3.56 16.47 -13.47
C ARG A 20 -3.28 15.67 -12.22
N ALA A 21 -3.68 16.19 -11.06
CA ALA A 21 -3.46 15.54 -9.78
C ALA A 21 -4.39 14.33 -9.53
N LEU A 22 -5.63 14.41 -10.04
CA LEU A 22 -6.59 13.30 -10.01
C LEU A 22 -7.32 13.24 -11.36
N VAL A 23 -7.50 12.00 -11.85
CA VAL A 23 -8.11 11.75 -13.17
C VAL A 23 -9.10 10.61 -13.03
N ASP A 24 -10.38 10.94 -13.02
CA ASP A 24 -11.51 10.02 -13.03
C ASP A 24 -11.50 9.01 -11.88
N VAL A 25 -11.18 9.48 -10.66
CA VAL A 25 -11.09 8.64 -9.47
C VAL A 25 -12.48 8.28 -8.96
N SER A 26 -12.75 6.96 -8.87
CA SER A 26 -14.03 6.43 -8.36
C SER A 26 -13.77 5.23 -7.46
N PHE A 27 -14.36 5.22 -6.27
CA PHE A 27 -14.33 4.09 -5.33
C PHE A 27 -15.37 4.26 -4.22
N THR A 28 -15.62 3.18 -3.47
CA THR A 28 -16.49 3.17 -2.29
C THR A 28 -15.76 2.63 -1.08
N VAL A 29 -16.13 3.12 0.10
CA VAL A 29 -15.66 2.63 1.41
C VAL A 29 -16.89 2.25 2.24
N ARG A 30 -16.87 1.06 2.82
CA ARG A 30 -17.98 0.52 3.63
C ARG A 30 -17.95 1.08 5.05
N GLU A 31 -19.10 1.12 5.70
CA GLU A 31 -19.17 1.49 7.12
C GLU A 31 -18.37 0.48 7.97
N GLY A 32 -17.50 0.99 8.87
CA GLY A 32 -16.62 0.18 9.71
C GLY A 32 -15.40 -0.43 8.97
N GLU A 33 -15.14 0.00 7.73
CA GLU A 33 -14.00 -0.45 6.94
C GLU A 33 -12.73 0.32 7.30
N TYR A 34 -11.61 -0.38 7.39
CA TYR A 34 -10.28 0.23 7.36
C TYR A 34 -9.74 0.19 5.93
N PHE A 35 -9.83 1.31 5.24
CA PHE A 35 -9.49 1.45 3.83
C PHE A 35 -8.16 2.21 3.66
N CYS A 36 -7.19 1.61 2.98
CA CYS A 36 -5.92 2.28 2.70
C CYS A 36 -5.85 2.79 1.25
N ILE A 37 -5.33 4.00 1.07
CA ILE A 37 -4.94 4.56 -0.23
C ILE A 37 -3.42 4.52 -0.28
N LEU A 38 -2.89 3.61 -1.07
CA LEU A 38 -1.47 3.34 -1.22
C LEU A 38 -0.98 3.86 -2.58
N GLY A 39 0.22 4.43 -2.62
CA GLY A 39 0.81 4.90 -3.87
C GLY A 39 2.09 5.70 -3.65
N PRO A 40 2.90 5.93 -4.69
CA PRO A 40 4.14 6.69 -4.59
C PRO A 40 3.88 8.16 -4.21
N THR A 41 4.95 8.86 -3.85
CA THR A 41 4.91 10.32 -3.65
C THR A 41 4.45 11.00 -4.94
N GLY A 42 3.56 11.98 -4.83
CA GLY A 42 3.00 12.66 -6.02
C GLY A 42 1.83 11.92 -6.70
N ALA A 43 1.41 10.74 -6.25
CA ALA A 43 0.29 10.00 -6.85
C ALA A 43 -1.09 10.68 -6.73
N GLY A 44 -1.23 11.74 -5.92
CA GLY A 44 -2.49 12.48 -5.71
C GLY A 44 -3.21 12.14 -4.39
N LYS A 45 -2.63 11.33 -3.51
CA LYS A 45 -3.24 10.83 -2.27
C LYS A 45 -3.74 11.96 -1.34
N THR A 46 -2.87 12.90 -0.97
CA THR A 46 -3.23 14.06 -0.12
C THR A 46 -4.27 14.98 -0.80
N THR A 47 -4.19 15.14 -2.14
CA THR A 47 -5.20 15.87 -2.89
C THR A 47 -6.57 15.23 -2.77
N LEU A 48 -6.64 13.90 -2.86
CA LEU A 48 -7.85 13.12 -2.70
C LEU A 48 -8.43 13.26 -1.29
N LEU A 49 -7.59 13.14 -0.24
CA LEU A 49 -8.05 13.36 1.14
C LEU A 49 -8.57 14.79 1.38
N LYS A 50 -7.90 15.81 0.83
CA LYS A 50 -8.37 17.20 0.94
C LYS A 50 -9.70 17.42 0.23
N ILE A 51 -9.98 16.72 -0.87
CA ILE A 51 -11.29 16.77 -1.53
C ILE A 51 -12.36 16.08 -0.69
N ILE A 52 -12.08 14.90 -0.14
CA ILE A 52 -13.01 14.16 0.71
C ILE A 52 -13.33 14.97 1.98
N SER A 53 -12.33 15.58 2.61
CA SER A 53 -12.51 16.42 3.80
C SER A 53 -13.23 17.74 3.55
N GLY A 54 -13.31 18.21 2.28
CA GLY A 54 -13.91 19.50 1.92
C GLY A 54 -12.95 20.69 1.96
N LEU A 55 -11.70 20.47 2.26
CA LEU A 55 -10.65 21.50 2.22
C LEU A 55 -10.28 21.92 0.80
N LEU A 56 -10.64 21.09 -0.18
CA LEU A 56 -10.40 21.34 -1.60
C LEU A 56 -11.63 20.94 -2.40
N LYS A 57 -12.05 21.77 -3.36
CA LYS A 57 -13.12 21.41 -4.29
C LYS A 57 -12.56 20.63 -5.48
N PRO A 58 -13.23 19.55 -5.91
CA PRO A 58 -12.88 18.87 -7.16
C PRO A 58 -13.27 19.75 -8.35
N ASP A 59 -12.61 19.55 -9.50
CA ASP A 59 -12.98 20.22 -10.75
C ASP A 59 -14.20 19.54 -11.38
N LYS A 60 -14.32 18.21 -11.20
CA LYS A 60 -15.45 17.38 -11.60
C LYS A 60 -15.63 16.22 -10.63
N GLY A 61 -16.82 15.63 -10.64
CA GLY A 61 -17.14 14.47 -9.83
C GLY A 61 -17.86 14.83 -8.53
N LYS A 62 -18.08 13.81 -7.69
CA LYS A 62 -18.86 13.93 -6.46
C LYS A 62 -18.23 13.17 -5.31
N VAL A 63 -18.46 13.69 -4.10
CA VAL A 63 -18.17 13.04 -2.82
C VAL A 63 -19.48 12.85 -2.07
N ILE A 64 -19.80 11.61 -1.74
CA ILE A 64 -21.04 11.22 -1.07
C ILE A 64 -20.67 10.57 0.26
N VAL A 65 -21.23 11.06 1.37
CA VAL A 65 -20.97 10.57 2.73
C VAL A 65 -22.29 10.09 3.32
N PHE A 66 -22.36 8.81 3.71
CA PHE A 66 -23.58 8.16 4.20
C PHE A 66 -24.82 8.39 3.32
N GLY A 67 -24.62 8.45 2.00
CA GLY A 67 -25.67 8.67 1.01
C GLY A 67 -25.99 10.13 0.70
N GLU A 68 -25.36 11.10 1.37
CA GLU A 68 -25.55 12.54 1.14
C GLU A 68 -24.43 13.10 0.27
N ASP A 69 -24.76 13.87 -0.77
CA ASP A 69 -23.79 14.59 -1.61
C ASP A 69 -23.20 15.78 -0.84
N VAL A 70 -21.98 15.63 -0.37
CA VAL A 70 -21.25 16.63 0.41
C VAL A 70 -20.24 17.43 -0.43
N THR A 71 -20.24 17.28 -1.74
CA THR A 71 -19.21 17.82 -2.65
C THR A 71 -18.98 19.33 -2.45
N ASN A 72 -20.05 20.08 -2.26
CA ASN A 72 -19.99 21.54 -2.09
C ASN A 72 -20.12 21.99 -0.62
N LEU A 73 -20.25 21.08 0.30
CA LEU A 73 -20.36 21.41 1.74
C LEU A 73 -18.97 21.70 2.32
N PRO A 74 -18.85 22.65 3.24
CA PRO A 74 -17.59 22.94 3.91
C PRO A 74 -17.23 21.82 4.91
N PRO A 75 -15.94 21.73 5.33
CA PRO A 75 -15.43 20.62 6.16
C PRO A 75 -16.20 20.37 7.45
N GLU A 76 -16.62 21.42 8.15
CA GLU A 76 -17.24 21.39 9.48
C GLU A 76 -18.60 20.68 9.51
N VAL A 77 -19.30 20.59 8.36
CA VAL A 77 -20.60 19.90 8.28
C VAL A 77 -20.52 18.49 7.71
N ARG A 78 -19.37 18.05 7.22
CA ARG A 78 -19.21 16.71 6.61
C ARG A 78 -19.14 15.57 7.62
N ASN A 79 -19.01 15.88 8.91
CA ASN A 79 -18.83 14.89 9.99
C ASN A 79 -17.64 13.92 9.75
N ILE A 80 -16.57 14.48 9.21
CA ILE A 80 -15.31 13.80 8.91
C ILE A 80 -14.20 14.45 9.74
N SER A 81 -13.34 13.65 10.34
CA SER A 81 -12.11 14.16 10.99
C SER A 81 -10.90 13.91 10.09
N TYR A 82 -10.05 14.91 9.97
CA TYR A 82 -8.87 14.87 9.15
C TYR A 82 -7.60 15.11 9.95
N MET A 83 -6.66 14.19 9.87
CA MET A 83 -5.30 14.30 10.38
C MET A 83 -4.35 14.58 9.19
N PRO A 84 -3.81 15.79 9.04
CA PRO A 84 -2.85 16.12 8.00
C PRO A 84 -1.46 15.59 8.33
N GLN A 85 -0.61 15.39 7.32
CA GLN A 85 0.76 14.92 7.42
C GLN A 85 1.65 15.76 8.38
N GLY A 86 1.41 17.06 8.49
CA GLY A 86 2.15 17.98 9.40
C GLY A 86 1.55 18.10 10.79
N TYR A 87 0.71 17.14 11.25
CA TYR A 87 0.05 17.05 12.57
C TYR A 87 -0.89 18.22 12.91
N ALA A 88 -0.53 19.46 12.55
CA ALA A 88 -1.28 20.71 12.78
C ALA A 88 -1.78 20.86 14.23
N LEU A 89 -0.88 20.61 15.20
CA LEU A 89 -1.19 20.84 16.62
C LEU A 89 -1.24 22.34 16.91
N PHE A 90 -2.13 22.72 17.82
CA PHE A 90 -2.19 24.08 18.34
C PHE A 90 -1.08 24.26 19.36
N SER A 91 -0.05 25.02 19.03
CA SER A 91 1.18 25.20 19.83
C SER A 91 0.93 25.88 21.16
N HIS A 92 -0.13 26.68 21.29
CA HIS A 92 -0.54 27.42 22.46
C HIS A 92 -1.47 26.65 23.40
N LEU A 93 -1.88 25.45 23.02
CA LEU A 93 -2.73 24.54 23.80
C LEU A 93 -1.92 23.35 24.30
N THR A 94 -2.25 22.86 25.50
CA THR A 94 -1.70 21.64 26.05
C THR A 94 -2.09 20.40 25.20
N VAL A 95 -1.49 19.25 25.46
CA VAL A 95 -1.85 17.98 24.85
C VAL A 95 -3.33 17.67 25.07
N TYR A 96 -3.80 17.79 26.31
CA TYR A 96 -5.23 17.55 26.63
C TYR A 96 -6.16 18.52 25.90
N GLU A 97 -5.84 19.79 25.88
CA GLU A 97 -6.63 20.82 25.20
C GLU A 97 -6.64 20.60 23.68
N ASN A 98 -5.52 20.20 23.07
CA ASN A 98 -5.48 19.79 21.67
C ASN A 98 -6.44 18.66 21.36
N VAL A 99 -6.44 17.62 22.19
CA VAL A 99 -7.29 16.42 21.98
C VAL A 99 -8.77 16.74 22.27
N SER A 100 -9.04 17.60 23.25
CA SER A 100 -10.38 18.01 23.62
C SER A 100 -11.01 19.06 22.71
N TYR A 101 -10.22 19.69 21.85
CA TYR A 101 -10.59 20.90 21.11
C TYR A 101 -11.90 20.79 20.33
N SER A 102 -12.12 19.68 19.63
CA SER A 102 -13.37 19.46 18.87
C SER A 102 -14.60 19.35 19.75
N GLN A 103 -14.45 18.79 20.95
CA GLN A 103 -15.53 18.65 21.92
C GLN A 103 -15.82 19.99 22.58
N TRP A 104 -14.77 20.73 22.90
CA TRP A 104 -14.91 22.08 23.47
C TRP A 104 -15.70 23.01 22.54
N ILE A 105 -15.38 23.05 21.25
CA ILE A 105 -16.14 23.85 20.27
C ILE A 105 -17.60 23.41 20.16
N LYS A 106 -17.87 22.09 20.26
CA LYS A 106 -19.21 21.53 20.17
C LYS A 106 -19.98 21.63 21.49
N GLY A 107 -19.39 22.12 22.58
CA GLY A 107 -19.97 22.16 23.91
C GLY A 107 -20.21 20.78 24.52
N ILE A 108 -19.48 19.75 24.09
CA ILE A 108 -19.63 18.36 24.58
C ILE A 108 -18.62 18.10 25.69
N LYS A 109 -19.07 17.54 26.80
CA LYS A 109 -18.19 17.03 27.87
C LYS A 109 -18.23 15.51 27.87
N SER A 110 -17.07 14.87 27.71
CA SER A 110 -16.93 13.40 27.79
C SER A 110 -15.50 13.01 28.13
N ASP A 111 -15.28 11.76 28.50
CA ASP A 111 -13.95 11.20 28.80
C ASP A 111 -13.15 10.75 27.56
N LYS A 112 -13.74 10.85 26.38
CA LYS A 112 -13.08 10.45 25.10
C LYS A 112 -11.68 11.04 24.91
N PRO A 113 -11.37 12.30 25.28
CA PRO A 113 -10.01 12.82 25.17
C PRO A 113 -9.00 12.05 26.01
N LEU A 114 -9.32 11.69 27.24
CA LEU A 114 -8.46 10.88 28.11
C LEU A 114 -8.33 9.45 27.60
N GLU A 115 -9.43 8.84 27.14
CA GLU A 115 -9.41 7.51 26.50
C GLU A 115 -8.49 7.52 25.27
N ALA A 116 -8.62 8.52 24.41
CA ALA A 116 -7.77 8.67 23.24
C ALA A 116 -6.28 8.86 23.59
N LEU A 117 -5.99 9.61 24.68
CA LEU A 117 -4.61 9.78 25.15
C LEU A 117 -4.04 8.49 25.77
N ARG A 118 -4.86 7.66 26.42
CA ARG A 118 -4.44 6.32 26.89
C ARG A 118 -4.09 5.39 25.75
N ILE A 119 -4.92 5.37 24.71
CA ILE A 119 -4.69 4.56 23.50
C ILE A 119 -3.34 4.88 22.87
N VAL A 120 -2.93 6.15 22.83
CA VAL A 120 -1.65 6.57 22.26
C VAL A 120 -0.51 6.66 23.28
N ASP A 121 -0.71 6.16 24.51
CA ASP A 121 0.26 6.17 25.61
C ASP A 121 0.82 7.58 25.92
N LEU A 122 -0.05 8.58 25.96
CA LEU A 122 0.31 9.97 26.26
C LEU A 122 -0.51 10.64 27.35
N GLU A 123 -1.30 9.88 28.15
CA GLU A 123 -2.07 10.43 29.27
C GLU A 123 -1.15 11.11 30.30
N HIS A 124 0.04 10.54 30.54
CA HIS A 124 1.04 11.08 31.46
C HIS A 124 1.67 12.42 30.98
N ARG A 125 1.46 12.78 29.70
CA ARG A 125 1.93 14.04 29.09
C ARG A 125 0.79 15.04 28.82
N LYS A 126 -0.40 14.82 29.36
CA LYS A 126 -1.62 15.60 29.05
C LYS A 126 -1.48 17.11 29.29
N ASP A 127 -0.65 17.51 30.24
CA ASP A 127 -0.44 18.90 30.64
C ASP A 127 0.76 19.55 29.92
N ASN A 128 1.54 18.79 29.12
CA ASN A 128 2.65 19.31 28.30
C ASN A 128 2.13 20.09 27.09
N TYR A 129 2.97 20.95 26.55
CA TYR A 129 2.74 21.64 25.27
C TYR A 129 3.40 20.89 24.11
N PRO A 130 2.93 21.08 22.85
CA PRO A 130 3.48 20.39 21.67
C PRO A 130 4.99 20.57 21.50
N TYR A 131 5.55 21.73 21.81
CA TYR A 131 6.99 22.00 21.68
C TYR A 131 7.86 21.23 22.68
N GLU A 132 7.28 20.66 23.73
CA GLU A 132 7.95 19.82 24.73
C GLU A 132 7.98 18.34 24.32
N LEU A 133 7.36 17.99 23.18
CA LEU A 133 7.19 16.63 22.68
C LEU A 133 8.10 16.34 21.51
N SER A 134 8.57 15.09 21.40
CA SER A 134 9.21 14.60 20.18
C SER A 134 8.23 14.59 18.99
N GLY A 135 8.73 14.56 17.75
CA GLY A 135 7.88 14.48 16.55
C GLY A 135 6.93 13.29 16.56
N GLY A 136 7.40 12.12 17.02
CA GLY A 136 6.54 10.94 17.16
C GLY A 136 5.45 11.11 18.24
N GLN A 137 5.76 11.81 19.35
CA GLN A 137 4.73 12.14 20.36
C GLN A 137 3.71 13.15 19.83
N GLN A 138 4.14 14.16 19.09
CA GLN A 138 3.23 15.12 18.43
C GLN A 138 2.30 14.41 17.44
N GLN A 139 2.80 13.45 16.69
CA GLN A 139 2.01 12.63 15.79
C GLN A 139 0.93 11.83 16.53
N ARG A 140 1.29 11.22 17.66
CA ARG A 140 0.33 10.51 18.53
C ARG A 140 -0.73 11.43 19.12
N VAL A 141 -0.37 12.65 19.51
CA VAL A 141 -1.37 13.66 19.98
C VAL A 141 -2.33 14.03 18.84
N ALA A 142 -1.85 14.22 17.63
CA ALA A 142 -2.71 14.51 16.48
C ALA A 142 -3.67 13.34 16.18
N LEU A 143 -3.19 12.11 16.29
CA LEU A 143 -4.03 10.92 16.18
C LEU A 143 -5.11 10.89 17.28
N ALA A 144 -4.73 11.08 18.56
CA ALA A 144 -5.68 11.14 19.68
C ALA A 144 -6.75 12.22 19.46
N ARG A 145 -6.38 13.39 18.93
CA ARG A 145 -7.31 14.48 18.60
C ARG A 145 -8.39 14.06 17.58
N VAL A 146 -7.99 13.33 16.55
CA VAL A 146 -8.93 12.81 15.53
C VAL A 146 -9.86 11.78 16.14
N LEU A 147 -9.35 10.90 16.98
CA LEU A 147 -10.12 9.87 17.68
C LEU A 147 -11.18 10.45 18.64
N ALA A 148 -10.77 11.46 19.40
CA ALA A 148 -11.67 12.13 20.35
C ALA A 148 -12.75 12.98 19.69
N SER A 149 -12.65 13.25 18.38
CA SER A 149 -13.56 14.17 17.65
C SER A 149 -15.02 13.72 17.61
N GLY A 150 -15.29 12.42 17.75
CA GLY A 150 -16.62 11.82 17.63
C GLY A 150 -17.12 11.66 16.19
N SER A 151 -16.30 11.95 15.18
CA SER A 151 -16.64 11.72 13.78
C SER A 151 -16.65 10.23 13.44
N LYS A 152 -17.55 9.81 12.55
CA LYS A 152 -17.65 8.41 12.11
C LYS A 152 -16.63 8.04 11.03
N ILE A 153 -16.11 9.03 10.30
CA ILE A 153 -15.08 8.85 9.27
C ILE A 153 -13.82 9.57 9.69
N LEU A 154 -12.72 8.85 9.66
CA LEU A 154 -11.37 9.34 9.94
C LEU A 154 -10.55 9.35 8.67
N LEU A 155 -10.00 10.51 8.30
CA LEU A 155 -9.03 10.66 7.21
C LEU A 155 -7.65 10.84 7.83
N LEU A 156 -6.73 9.94 7.53
CA LEU A 156 -5.40 9.88 8.11
C LEU A 156 -4.35 10.01 7.00
N ASP A 157 -3.62 11.12 6.98
CA ASP A 157 -2.58 11.39 5.98
C ASP A 157 -1.20 11.08 6.57
N GLU A 158 -0.67 9.89 6.23
CA GLU A 158 0.61 9.34 6.73
C GLU A 158 0.72 9.34 8.28
N PRO A 159 -0.26 8.77 9.00
CA PRO A 159 -0.38 8.93 10.46
C PRO A 159 0.72 8.24 11.26
N LEU A 160 1.56 7.40 10.66
CA LEU A 160 2.59 6.62 11.36
C LEU A 160 4.00 6.81 10.75
N SER A 161 4.17 7.78 9.86
CA SER A 161 5.41 7.95 9.07
C SER A 161 6.63 8.40 9.88
N ALA A 162 6.44 9.14 10.97
CA ALA A 162 7.53 9.69 11.81
C ALA A 162 7.86 8.83 13.05
N LEU A 163 7.34 7.59 13.11
CA LEU A 163 7.54 6.69 14.24
C LEU A 163 8.68 5.71 13.96
N ASP A 164 9.39 5.31 15.03
CA ASP A 164 10.31 4.17 14.97
C ASP A 164 9.56 2.87 14.63
N VAL A 165 10.31 1.85 14.16
CA VAL A 165 9.74 0.61 13.63
C VAL A 165 8.90 -0.15 14.68
N VAL A 166 9.36 -0.22 15.92
CA VAL A 166 8.69 -1.00 16.98
C VAL A 166 7.37 -0.34 17.34
N LEU A 167 7.41 0.96 17.64
CA LEU A 167 6.23 1.74 17.99
C LEU A 167 5.22 1.80 16.83
N ASN A 168 5.70 1.88 15.59
CA ASN A 168 4.85 1.86 14.41
C ASN A 168 4.05 0.54 14.31
N ILE A 169 4.69 -0.62 14.59
CA ILE A 169 4.00 -1.92 14.57
C ILE A 169 2.91 -2.00 15.65
N GLU A 170 3.21 -1.54 16.87
CA GLU A 170 2.24 -1.54 17.98
C GLU A 170 1.05 -0.62 17.68
N LEU A 171 1.31 0.62 17.30
CA LEU A 171 0.25 1.59 17.00
C LEU A 171 -0.60 1.20 15.78
N ARG A 172 -0.03 0.53 14.78
CA ARG A 172 -0.80 -0.07 13.68
C ARG A 172 -1.89 -1.00 14.19
N ARG A 173 -1.50 -1.92 15.09
CA ARG A 173 -2.40 -2.91 15.65
C ARG A 173 -3.48 -2.26 16.51
N GLU A 174 -3.09 -1.33 17.38
CA GLU A 174 -4.00 -0.60 18.24
C GLU A 174 -5.00 0.24 17.44
N LEU A 175 -4.53 0.99 16.46
CA LEU A 175 -5.37 1.79 15.57
C LEU A 175 -6.40 0.94 14.83
N ARG A 176 -5.97 -0.24 14.30
CA ARG A 176 -6.90 -1.16 13.65
C ARG A 176 -7.96 -1.68 14.64
N MET A 177 -7.53 -2.15 15.81
CA MET A 177 -8.46 -2.67 16.85
C MET A 177 -9.49 -1.61 17.22
N MET A 178 -9.04 -0.40 17.53
CA MET A 178 -9.91 0.70 17.92
C MET A 178 -10.92 1.09 16.83
N VAL A 179 -10.48 1.22 15.57
CA VAL A 179 -11.39 1.49 14.44
C VAL A 179 -12.48 0.43 14.37
N LYS A 180 -12.14 -0.85 14.62
CA LYS A 180 -13.08 -1.97 14.58
C LYS A 180 -14.02 -1.98 15.80
N GLU A 181 -13.52 -1.79 17.01
CA GLU A 181 -14.29 -1.79 18.25
C GLU A 181 -15.27 -0.62 18.31
N LEU A 182 -14.84 0.57 17.90
CA LEU A 182 -15.67 1.77 17.86
C LEU A 182 -16.53 1.86 16.59
N LYS A 183 -16.44 0.87 15.69
CA LYS A 183 -17.15 0.83 14.40
C LYS A 183 -16.94 2.11 13.57
N LEU A 184 -15.72 2.66 13.64
CA LEU A 184 -15.33 3.82 12.83
C LEU A 184 -14.94 3.38 11.41
N THR A 185 -15.04 4.29 10.46
CA THR A 185 -14.54 4.10 9.10
C THR A 185 -13.25 4.89 8.97
N ALA A 186 -12.15 4.23 8.62
CA ALA A 186 -10.85 4.89 8.43
C ALA A 186 -10.43 4.88 6.97
N ILE A 187 -10.02 6.04 6.46
CA ILE A 187 -9.34 6.20 5.16
C ILE A 187 -7.92 6.64 5.48
N HIS A 188 -6.98 5.75 5.28
CA HIS A 188 -5.56 5.90 5.64
C HIS A 188 -4.71 6.00 4.38
N VAL A 189 -4.05 7.13 4.20
CA VAL A 189 -3.08 7.34 3.12
C VAL A 189 -1.68 7.01 3.60
N THR A 190 -0.98 6.18 2.86
CA THR A 190 0.44 5.85 3.11
C THR A 190 1.18 5.57 1.80
N HIS A 191 2.49 5.65 1.84
CA HIS A 191 3.39 5.12 0.80
C HIS A 191 4.08 3.82 1.25
N ASN A 192 3.87 3.38 2.49
CA ASN A 192 4.44 2.18 3.07
C ASN A 192 3.55 0.96 2.79
N THR A 193 4.04 0.05 1.93
CA THR A 193 3.32 -1.16 1.54
C THR A 193 3.07 -2.11 2.71
N ALA A 194 4.06 -2.30 3.60
CA ALA A 194 3.92 -3.17 4.76
C ALA A 194 2.86 -2.64 5.75
N GLU A 195 2.75 -1.32 5.87
CA GLU A 195 1.71 -0.67 6.67
C GLU A 195 0.33 -0.95 6.08
N ALA A 196 0.11 -0.62 4.79
CA ALA A 196 -1.17 -0.85 4.13
C ALA A 196 -1.59 -2.33 4.16
N MET A 197 -0.65 -3.25 3.87
CA MET A 197 -0.91 -4.70 3.85
C MET A 197 -1.31 -5.26 5.22
N SER A 198 -0.75 -4.70 6.32
CA SER A 198 -1.00 -5.21 7.68
C SER A 198 -2.29 -4.69 8.30
N ILE A 199 -2.74 -3.48 7.93
CA ILE A 199 -3.83 -2.79 8.63
C ILE A 199 -5.15 -2.76 7.84
N ALA A 200 -5.09 -2.74 6.50
CA ALA A 200 -6.27 -2.51 5.68
C ALA A 200 -7.18 -3.74 5.52
N ASP A 201 -8.49 -3.50 5.44
CA ASP A 201 -9.45 -4.49 4.92
C ASP A 201 -9.41 -4.51 3.39
N ARG A 202 -9.31 -3.33 2.77
CA ARG A 202 -9.08 -3.14 1.34
C ARG A 202 -8.09 -2.01 1.10
N ILE A 203 -7.35 -2.14 0.01
CA ILE A 203 -6.35 -1.18 -0.43
C ILE A 203 -6.73 -0.68 -1.83
N LEU A 204 -6.62 0.62 -2.04
CA LEU A 204 -6.65 1.28 -3.33
C LEU A 204 -5.21 1.66 -3.69
N VAL A 205 -4.69 1.13 -4.78
CA VAL A 205 -3.41 1.55 -5.35
C VAL A 205 -3.66 2.73 -6.29
N LEU A 206 -3.05 3.88 -5.97
CA LEU A 206 -3.17 5.12 -6.74
C LEU A 206 -1.85 5.43 -7.44
N ARG A 207 -1.91 5.68 -8.77
CA ARG A 207 -0.75 6.08 -9.58
C ARG A 207 -1.13 7.22 -10.50
N LYS A 208 -0.32 8.30 -10.55
CA LYS A 208 -0.53 9.45 -11.47
C LYS A 208 -1.98 9.95 -11.48
N GLY A 209 -2.59 10.01 -10.28
CA GLY A 209 -3.98 10.45 -10.10
C GLY A 209 -5.04 9.46 -10.56
N ARG A 210 -4.70 8.22 -10.91
CA ARG A 210 -5.64 7.17 -11.35
C ARG A 210 -5.64 5.98 -10.40
N VAL A 211 -6.78 5.32 -10.32
CA VAL A 211 -6.90 4.05 -9.60
C VAL A 211 -6.31 2.94 -10.46
N GLU A 212 -5.28 2.27 -9.96
CA GLU A 212 -4.67 1.11 -10.63
C GLU A 212 -5.40 -0.19 -10.25
N GLN A 213 -5.64 -0.38 -8.95
CA GLN A 213 -6.31 -1.57 -8.43
C GLN A 213 -6.96 -1.29 -7.08
N ILE A 214 -8.09 -1.96 -6.81
CA ILE A 214 -8.72 -1.99 -5.49
C ILE A 214 -8.97 -3.45 -5.14
N GLY A 215 -8.54 -3.88 -3.94
CA GLY A 215 -8.74 -5.25 -3.48
C GLY A 215 -8.28 -5.44 -2.04
N LYS A 216 -8.43 -6.66 -1.52
CA LYS A 216 -7.82 -7.05 -0.25
C LYS A 216 -6.30 -7.14 -0.40
N ALA A 217 -5.58 -7.06 0.72
CA ALA A 217 -4.11 -7.11 0.71
C ALA A 217 -3.56 -8.32 -0.07
N HIS A 218 -4.10 -9.52 0.18
CA HIS A 218 -3.65 -10.74 -0.52
C HIS A 218 -4.01 -10.72 -2.02
N GLU A 219 -5.17 -10.16 -2.42
CA GLU A 219 -5.54 -10.05 -3.84
C GLU A 219 -4.58 -9.14 -4.61
N ILE A 220 -4.21 -8.00 -4.01
CA ILE A 220 -3.23 -7.06 -4.61
C ILE A 220 -1.83 -7.65 -4.64
N TYR A 221 -1.47 -8.44 -3.62
CA TYR A 221 -0.18 -9.12 -3.57
C TYR A 221 -0.12 -10.28 -4.56
N ASP A 222 -1.08 -11.21 -4.54
CA ASP A 222 -1.03 -12.46 -5.31
C ASP A 222 -1.34 -12.26 -6.79
N ILE A 223 -2.27 -11.33 -7.12
CA ILE A 223 -2.77 -11.10 -8.48
C ILE A 223 -2.76 -9.58 -8.77
N PRO A 224 -1.59 -8.95 -8.81
CA PRO A 224 -1.48 -7.53 -9.18
C PRO A 224 -1.97 -7.33 -10.63
N SER A 225 -2.84 -6.32 -10.83
CA SER A 225 -3.48 -6.08 -12.13
C SER A 225 -2.54 -5.47 -13.17
N THR A 226 -1.45 -4.82 -12.72
CA THR A 226 -0.45 -4.18 -13.59
C THR A 226 0.97 -4.50 -13.12
N ILE A 227 1.94 -4.40 -14.04
CA ILE A 227 3.37 -4.54 -13.71
C ILE A 227 3.76 -3.50 -12.66
N PHE A 228 3.22 -2.27 -12.77
CA PHE A 228 3.43 -1.24 -11.77
C PHE A 228 2.98 -1.71 -10.37
N THR A 229 1.76 -2.22 -10.24
CA THR A 229 1.27 -2.73 -8.94
C THR A 229 2.18 -3.85 -8.42
N ALA A 230 2.60 -4.79 -9.27
CA ALA A 230 3.52 -5.86 -8.89
C ALA A 230 4.84 -5.32 -8.32
N GLY A 231 5.49 -4.40 -9.04
CA GLY A 231 6.78 -3.82 -8.66
C GLY A 231 6.70 -2.79 -7.52
N PHE A 232 5.54 -2.14 -7.35
CA PHE A 232 5.33 -1.20 -6.25
C PHE A 232 5.08 -1.90 -4.91
N ILE A 233 4.39 -3.05 -4.94
CA ILE A 233 4.08 -3.84 -3.74
C ILE A 233 5.28 -4.63 -3.24
N SER A 234 6.09 -5.16 -4.14
CA SER A 234 7.27 -5.97 -3.83
C SER A 234 8.32 -5.83 -4.91
N GLU A 235 9.57 -6.11 -4.58
CA GLU A 235 10.60 -6.28 -5.59
C GLU A 235 10.25 -7.41 -6.55
N ILE A 236 10.57 -7.25 -7.85
CA ILE A 236 10.25 -8.21 -8.89
C ILE A 236 11.45 -8.48 -9.80
N ASN A 237 11.58 -9.72 -10.23
CA ASN A 237 12.34 -10.10 -11.41
C ASN A 237 11.41 -10.11 -12.61
N TYR A 238 11.85 -9.62 -13.75
CA TYR A 238 11.07 -9.64 -14.98
C TYR A 238 11.91 -10.09 -16.17
N ILE A 239 11.27 -10.81 -17.08
CA ILE A 239 11.88 -11.27 -18.32
C ILE A 239 10.86 -11.14 -19.45
N ASP A 240 11.33 -10.60 -20.57
CA ASP A 240 10.54 -10.50 -21.78
C ASP A 240 10.49 -11.82 -22.54
N GLY A 241 9.39 -12.07 -23.23
CA GLY A 241 9.18 -13.27 -24.00
C GLY A 241 8.01 -13.18 -24.95
N VAL A 242 7.76 -14.28 -25.63
CA VAL A 242 6.64 -14.45 -26.57
C VAL A 242 5.89 -15.72 -26.22
N ILE A 243 4.56 -15.67 -26.11
CA ILE A 243 3.75 -16.88 -25.96
C ILE A 243 3.83 -17.67 -27.28
N VAL A 244 4.40 -18.87 -27.22
CA VAL A 244 4.60 -19.75 -28.41
C VAL A 244 3.64 -20.94 -28.43
N GLY A 245 2.90 -21.16 -27.36
CA GLY A 245 1.92 -22.25 -27.28
C GLY A 245 1.24 -22.33 -25.93
N SER A 246 0.24 -23.23 -25.85
CA SER A 246 -0.45 -23.54 -24.60
C SER A 246 -0.89 -25.01 -24.59
N GLY A 247 -0.87 -25.62 -23.39
CA GLY A 247 -1.32 -26.99 -23.17
C GLY A 247 -1.32 -27.35 -21.69
N ALA A 248 -2.14 -28.32 -21.28
CA ALA A 248 -2.23 -28.80 -19.88
C ALA A 248 -2.43 -27.68 -18.84
N GLY A 249 -3.18 -26.62 -19.16
CA GLY A 249 -3.39 -25.49 -18.25
C GLY A 249 -2.25 -24.48 -18.18
N LEU A 250 -1.20 -24.65 -19.01
CA LEU A 250 -0.02 -23.80 -19.05
C LEU A 250 0.05 -22.98 -20.34
N PHE A 251 0.74 -21.83 -20.27
CA PHE A 251 1.34 -21.12 -21.39
C PHE A 251 2.82 -21.45 -21.47
N TYR A 252 3.33 -21.64 -22.67
CA TYR A 252 4.76 -21.78 -22.96
C TYR A 252 5.28 -20.48 -23.55
N ILE A 253 6.23 -19.86 -22.86
CA ILE A 253 6.76 -18.54 -23.19
C ILE A 253 8.23 -18.67 -23.56
N LYS A 254 8.56 -18.35 -24.80
CA LYS A 254 9.94 -18.34 -25.28
C LYS A 254 10.62 -17.05 -24.83
N THR A 255 11.71 -17.16 -24.09
CA THR A 255 12.54 -16.07 -23.57
C THR A 255 13.99 -16.21 -24.05
N ASN A 256 14.87 -15.26 -23.73
CA ASN A 256 16.31 -15.31 -24.03
C ASN A 256 17.06 -16.39 -23.23
N ILE A 257 16.51 -16.84 -22.08
CA ILE A 257 17.13 -17.91 -21.28
C ILE A 257 16.65 -19.31 -21.68
N GLY A 258 15.48 -19.42 -22.29
CA GLY A 258 14.82 -20.68 -22.67
C GLY A 258 13.31 -20.53 -22.66
N THR A 259 12.60 -21.66 -22.72
CA THR A 259 11.14 -21.67 -22.59
C THR A 259 10.75 -21.76 -21.12
N ILE A 260 9.83 -20.91 -20.68
CA ILE A 260 9.24 -20.89 -19.34
C ILE A 260 7.76 -21.28 -19.48
N SER A 261 7.27 -22.18 -18.63
CA SER A 261 5.86 -22.53 -18.51
C SER A 261 5.21 -21.80 -17.33
N ILE A 262 4.04 -21.19 -17.55
CA ILE A 262 3.29 -20.43 -16.53
C ILE A 262 1.82 -20.89 -16.55
N LEU A 263 1.19 -20.99 -15.39
CA LEU A 263 -0.24 -21.29 -15.30
C LEU A 263 -1.07 -20.24 -16.05
N ARG A 264 -2.03 -20.69 -16.87
CA ARG A 264 -2.87 -19.79 -17.68
C ARG A 264 -3.70 -18.83 -16.85
N GLU A 265 -4.10 -19.23 -15.65
CA GLU A 265 -4.85 -18.40 -14.71
C GLU A 265 -4.02 -17.23 -14.12
N ARG A 266 -2.69 -17.32 -14.22
CA ARG A 266 -1.73 -16.28 -13.80
C ARG A 266 -1.38 -15.31 -14.93
N SER A 267 -2.06 -15.39 -16.07
CA SER A 267 -1.79 -14.56 -17.23
C SER A 267 -2.92 -13.57 -17.49
N HIS A 268 -2.55 -12.29 -17.62
CA HIS A 268 -3.45 -11.21 -18.05
C HIS A 268 -3.64 -11.16 -19.57
N VAL A 269 -2.86 -11.95 -20.33
CA VAL A 269 -2.90 -12.00 -21.81
C VAL A 269 -2.85 -13.43 -22.31
N ARG A 270 -3.27 -13.64 -23.58
CA ARG A 270 -3.38 -14.96 -24.16
C ARG A 270 -2.38 -15.22 -25.30
N GLU A 271 -1.79 -14.18 -25.87
CA GLU A 271 -0.89 -14.26 -27.02
C GLU A 271 -0.01 -13.02 -27.16
N GLY A 272 1.04 -13.10 -27.97
CA GLY A 272 1.91 -11.99 -28.32
C GLY A 272 3.12 -11.81 -27.42
N ASN A 273 3.70 -10.61 -27.47
CA ASN A 273 4.83 -10.24 -26.65
C ASN A 273 4.39 -9.96 -25.22
N VAL A 274 5.10 -10.56 -24.28
CA VAL A 274 4.74 -10.53 -22.85
C VAL A 274 5.95 -10.26 -21.97
N ILE A 275 5.66 -9.87 -20.75
CA ILE A 275 6.62 -9.85 -19.64
C ILE A 275 6.17 -10.87 -18.62
N VAL A 276 7.08 -11.72 -18.20
CA VAL A 276 6.87 -12.64 -17.08
C VAL A 276 7.55 -12.06 -15.86
N VAL A 277 6.81 -12.00 -14.78
CA VAL A 277 7.25 -11.43 -13.49
C VAL A 277 7.29 -12.53 -12.44
N PHE A 278 8.38 -12.55 -11.64
CA PHE A 278 8.54 -13.38 -10.45
C PHE A 278 9.05 -12.53 -9.30
N ARG A 279 8.59 -12.78 -8.09
CA ARG A 279 9.21 -12.19 -6.90
C ARG A 279 10.47 -12.95 -6.50
N PRO A 280 11.44 -12.28 -5.88
CA PRO A 280 12.62 -12.97 -5.33
C PRO A 280 12.27 -14.12 -4.38
N SER A 281 11.22 -13.98 -3.57
CA SER A 281 10.73 -15.00 -2.63
C SER A 281 10.12 -16.24 -3.29
N ASP A 282 9.69 -16.13 -4.55
CA ASP A 282 8.99 -17.21 -5.25
C ASP A 282 9.98 -18.12 -6.00
N ILE A 283 11.24 -17.69 -6.10
CA ILE A 283 12.30 -18.39 -6.83
C ILE A 283 12.99 -19.36 -5.88
N ARG A 284 13.14 -20.62 -6.30
CA ARG A 284 13.83 -21.65 -5.53
C ARG A 284 15.23 -21.85 -6.08
N VAL A 285 16.21 -22.03 -5.19
CA VAL A 285 17.63 -22.24 -5.57
C VAL A 285 18.16 -23.52 -4.95
N PHE A 286 18.82 -24.34 -5.77
CA PHE A 286 19.36 -25.65 -5.37
C PHE A 286 20.81 -25.82 -5.86
N LYS A 287 21.63 -26.54 -5.11
CA LYS A 287 23.00 -26.90 -5.52
C LYS A 287 23.03 -28.06 -6.51
N ARG A 288 21.98 -28.89 -6.54
CA ARG A 288 21.86 -30.05 -7.43
C ARG A 288 20.68 -29.85 -8.38
N ALA A 289 20.74 -30.49 -9.55
CA ALA A 289 19.62 -30.50 -10.48
C ALA A 289 18.37 -31.14 -9.83
N THR A 290 17.22 -30.54 -10.10
CA THR A 290 15.91 -31.05 -9.69
C THR A 290 15.12 -31.47 -10.94
N ASN A 291 14.05 -32.24 -10.75
CA ASN A 291 13.14 -32.63 -11.84
C ASN A 291 11.93 -31.70 -11.94
N ASP A 292 12.03 -30.48 -11.37
CA ASP A 292 10.97 -29.47 -11.45
C ASP A 292 10.88 -28.90 -12.87
N ASP A 293 9.75 -28.26 -13.17
CA ASP A 293 9.58 -27.43 -14.35
C ASP A 293 10.41 -26.13 -14.24
N ASN A 294 10.73 -25.50 -15.37
CA ASN A 294 11.43 -24.21 -15.43
C ASN A 294 12.76 -24.17 -14.66
N VAL A 295 13.58 -25.23 -14.77
CA VAL A 295 14.91 -25.31 -14.14
C VAL A 295 15.99 -24.75 -15.04
N PHE A 296 16.78 -23.81 -14.51
CA PHE A 296 17.88 -23.17 -15.25
C PHE A 296 19.19 -23.22 -14.45
N LYS A 297 20.30 -23.45 -15.14
CA LYS A 297 21.63 -23.31 -14.54
C LYS A 297 21.98 -21.84 -14.39
N ALA A 298 22.45 -21.45 -13.20
CA ALA A 298 22.86 -20.11 -12.85
C ALA A 298 24.24 -20.06 -12.20
N THR A 299 24.83 -18.88 -12.17
CA THR A 299 26.04 -18.58 -11.42
C THR A 299 25.73 -17.56 -10.36
N VAL A 300 26.11 -17.81 -9.11
CA VAL A 300 26.01 -16.86 -8.02
C VAL A 300 26.97 -15.70 -8.26
N LYS A 301 26.46 -14.50 -8.41
CA LYS A 301 27.24 -13.26 -8.61
C LYS A 301 27.61 -12.62 -7.29
N ASP A 302 26.67 -12.61 -6.37
CA ASP A 302 26.86 -12.06 -5.04
C ASP A 302 25.89 -12.70 -4.04
N VAL A 303 26.21 -12.60 -2.74
CA VAL A 303 25.44 -13.16 -1.62
C VAL A 303 25.32 -12.09 -0.56
N GLU A 304 24.09 -11.71 -0.22
CA GLU A 304 23.79 -10.69 0.76
C GLU A 304 23.00 -11.30 1.94
N PHE A 305 23.54 -11.18 3.13
CA PHE A 305 22.89 -11.67 4.35
C PHE A 305 21.95 -10.59 4.92
N LEU A 306 20.64 -10.85 4.91
CA LEU A 306 19.60 -9.94 5.40
C LEU A 306 18.89 -10.44 6.67
N GLY A 307 19.56 -11.31 7.44
CA GLY A 307 19.04 -11.90 8.66
C GLY A 307 18.18 -13.12 8.40
N LEU A 308 16.85 -12.99 8.34
CA LEU A 308 15.93 -14.11 8.09
C LEU A 308 16.10 -14.74 6.72
N ILE A 309 16.48 -13.94 5.74
CA ILE A 309 16.72 -14.36 4.37
C ILE A 309 18.17 -14.08 3.96
N THR A 310 18.67 -14.91 3.06
CA THR A 310 19.91 -14.69 2.30
C THR A 310 19.50 -14.38 0.88
N ARG A 311 19.87 -13.18 0.38
CA ARG A 311 19.62 -12.75 -0.98
C ARG A 311 20.73 -13.18 -1.90
N LEU A 312 20.37 -13.84 -3.00
CA LEU A 312 21.30 -14.34 -4.01
C LEU A 312 21.11 -13.51 -5.27
N HIS A 313 22.18 -12.84 -5.70
CA HIS A 313 22.27 -12.25 -7.03
C HIS A 313 22.80 -13.30 -7.99
N LEU A 314 21.98 -13.68 -8.95
CA LEU A 314 22.23 -14.82 -9.83
C LEU A 314 22.33 -14.36 -11.29
N ARG A 315 23.13 -15.05 -12.11
CA ARG A 315 23.18 -14.85 -13.56
C ARG A 315 22.78 -16.12 -14.28
N ILE A 316 21.70 -16.04 -15.07
CA ILE A 316 21.25 -17.09 -15.97
C ILE A 316 21.51 -16.61 -17.42
N LYS A 317 22.51 -17.15 -18.08
CA LYS A 317 22.99 -16.64 -19.40
C LYS A 317 23.25 -15.12 -19.34
N THR A 318 22.38 -14.31 -19.94
CA THR A 318 22.44 -12.83 -19.98
C THR A 318 21.52 -12.14 -18.99
N TRP A 319 20.66 -12.89 -18.29
CA TRP A 319 19.67 -12.35 -17.37
C TRP A 319 20.16 -12.37 -15.93
N ASP A 320 20.07 -11.21 -15.27
CA ASP A 320 20.33 -11.08 -13.84
C ASP A 320 19.03 -11.28 -13.05
N VAL A 321 19.08 -12.10 -12.01
CA VAL A 321 17.94 -12.53 -11.21
C VAL A 321 18.31 -12.43 -9.73
N ILE A 322 17.36 -11.99 -8.92
CA ILE A 322 17.45 -11.97 -7.46
C ILE A 322 16.56 -13.09 -6.92
N ALA A 323 17.11 -13.89 -5.99
CA ALA A 323 16.35 -14.90 -5.26
C ALA A 323 16.57 -14.74 -3.75
N ASP A 324 15.49 -14.78 -2.97
CA ASP A 324 15.53 -14.73 -1.52
C ASP A 324 15.30 -16.14 -0.95
N VAL A 325 16.30 -16.67 -0.26
CA VAL A 325 16.24 -18.00 0.37
C VAL A 325 16.28 -17.87 1.89
N TRP A 326 15.56 -18.75 2.60
CA TRP A 326 15.59 -18.74 4.06
C TRP A 326 16.98 -19.05 4.58
N THR A 327 17.52 -18.20 5.45
CA THR A 327 18.89 -18.35 5.99
C THR A 327 19.07 -19.66 6.75
N SER A 328 18.05 -20.13 7.48
CA SER A 328 18.08 -21.38 8.24
C SER A 328 18.14 -22.64 7.37
N THR A 329 17.69 -22.56 6.14
CA THR A 329 17.70 -23.65 5.14
C THR A 329 18.77 -23.44 4.07
N SER A 330 19.41 -22.27 4.07
CA SER A 330 20.46 -21.97 3.11
C SER A 330 21.71 -22.80 3.43
N GLU A 331 22.00 -23.75 2.56
CA GLU A 331 23.38 -24.17 2.38
C GLU A 331 24.18 -22.90 2.08
N SER A 332 25.37 -22.76 2.68
CA SER A 332 26.21 -21.56 2.46
C SER A 332 26.55 -21.42 0.98
N TYR A 333 25.88 -20.51 0.30
CA TYR A 333 26.19 -20.18 -1.10
C TYR A 333 27.43 -19.29 -1.18
N ARG A 334 28.20 -19.45 -2.25
CA ARG A 334 29.44 -18.71 -2.47
C ARG A 334 29.45 -18.03 -3.83
N LYS A 335 30.11 -16.89 -3.93
CA LYS A 335 30.33 -16.20 -5.20
C LYS A 335 31.01 -17.14 -6.22
N ASN A 336 30.54 -17.09 -7.46
CA ASN A 336 30.94 -17.92 -8.60
C ASN A 336 30.51 -19.42 -8.49
N GLU A 337 29.74 -19.78 -7.46
CA GLU A 337 29.18 -21.13 -7.36
C GLU A 337 28.13 -21.35 -8.47
N LYS A 338 28.06 -22.59 -8.98
CA LYS A 338 27.05 -23.02 -9.95
C LYS A 338 25.86 -23.59 -9.19
N VAL A 339 24.67 -23.11 -9.51
CA VAL A 339 23.41 -23.49 -8.88
C VAL A 339 22.34 -23.77 -9.93
N TYR A 340 21.22 -24.35 -9.49
CA TYR A 340 20.02 -24.56 -10.28
C TYR A 340 18.93 -23.66 -9.71
N VAL A 341 18.29 -22.90 -10.57
CA VAL A 341 17.21 -21.96 -10.24
C VAL A 341 15.91 -22.48 -10.82
N VAL A 342 14.89 -22.56 -10.01
CA VAL A 342 13.55 -23.01 -10.39
C VAL A 342 12.59 -21.83 -10.33
N PHE A 343 11.84 -21.63 -11.41
CA PHE A 343 10.73 -20.67 -11.51
C PHE A 343 9.40 -21.42 -11.51
N PRO A 344 8.77 -21.63 -10.34
CA PRO A 344 7.54 -22.41 -10.26
C PRO A 344 6.43 -21.80 -11.16
N PRO A 345 5.77 -22.60 -12.02
CA PRO A 345 4.75 -22.11 -12.96
C PRO A 345 3.56 -21.40 -12.29
N GLU A 346 3.27 -21.76 -11.05
CA GLU A 346 2.17 -21.23 -10.24
C GLU A 346 2.43 -19.83 -9.67
N TRP A 347 3.69 -19.35 -9.67
CA TRP A 347 4.05 -18.06 -9.09
C TRP A 347 4.36 -16.98 -10.13
N GLY A 348 4.67 -17.36 -11.36
CA GLY A 348 4.90 -16.41 -12.44
C GLY A 348 3.62 -15.67 -12.83
N ILE A 349 3.72 -14.38 -13.10
CA ILE A 349 2.61 -13.56 -13.58
C ILE A 349 2.96 -13.02 -14.96
N VAL A 350 2.01 -13.12 -15.90
CA VAL A 350 2.24 -12.73 -17.30
C VAL A 350 1.45 -11.48 -17.63
N TYR A 351 2.14 -10.44 -18.07
CA TYR A 351 1.56 -9.18 -18.52
C TYR A 351 1.82 -8.93 -20.01
N GLN A 352 0.98 -8.09 -20.62
CA GLN A 352 1.24 -7.55 -21.94
C GLN A 352 2.54 -6.74 -21.92
N TYR A 353 3.37 -6.87 -22.96
CA TYR A 353 4.53 -6.01 -23.10
C TYR A 353 4.08 -4.54 -23.23
N PRO A 354 4.54 -3.62 -22.36
CA PRO A 354 4.06 -2.24 -22.35
C PRO A 354 4.52 -1.46 -23.58
N LYS A 355 3.59 -0.73 -24.22
CA LYS A 355 3.86 0.04 -25.44
C LYS A 355 4.86 1.18 -25.23
N GLU A 356 4.90 1.76 -24.05
CA GLU A 356 5.75 2.90 -23.68
C GLU A 356 7.13 2.48 -23.13
N GLY A 357 7.37 1.17 -23.05
CA GLY A 357 8.60 0.61 -22.53
C GLY A 357 8.52 0.20 -21.06
N LEU A 358 9.29 -0.84 -20.73
CA LEU A 358 9.20 -1.52 -19.42
C LEU A 358 9.63 -0.63 -18.26
N MET A 359 10.69 0.15 -18.43
CA MET A 359 11.21 1.01 -17.34
C MET A 359 10.22 2.08 -16.90
N LEU A 360 9.50 2.70 -17.85
CA LEU A 360 8.45 3.70 -17.56
C LEU A 360 7.28 3.06 -16.80
N GLU A 361 6.95 1.81 -17.13
CA GLU A 361 5.84 1.10 -16.48
C GLU A 361 6.21 0.61 -15.08
N VAL A 362 7.42 0.08 -14.88
CA VAL A 362 7.88 -0.44 -13.58
C VAL A 362 8.19 0.67 -12.58
N LEU A 363 8.93 1.70 -13.00
CA LEU A 363 9.34 2.80 -12.11
C LEU A 363 8.23 3.81 -11.86
N GLY A 364 7.19 3.83 -12.69
CA GLY A 364 6.08 4.75 -12.53
C GLY A 364 6.39 6.20 -12.96
N GLU A 365 7.49 6.42 -13.70
CA GLU A 365 7.90 7.73 -14.22
C GLU A 365 7.11 8.19 -15.45
#